data_0f417247113a47d591f57ba5e807baf8
#
_entry.id   0f417247113a47d591f57ba5e807baf8
#
_cell.length_a   1.000
_cell.length_b   1.000
_cell.length_c   1.000
_cell.angle_alpha   90.00
_cell.angle_beta   90.00
_cell.angle_gamma   90.00
#
_symmetry.space_group_name_H-M   'P 1'
#
loop_
_entity.id
_entity.type
_entity.pdbx_description
1 polymer ?
#
loop_
_entity_poly.entity_id
_entity_poly.type
_entity_poly.pdbx_seq_one_letter_code
_entity_poly.pdbx_strand_id
1 'polypeptide(L)'
;MKNNKDVLLKNKILKKINIVNVKQNIDFIKKLKKPDWIKIKIPINTSRIHQIKNALRKNNLYSVCEEAQCPNLSECFNNGTATFMILGPICTRNCPFCAVSHGTPNPIDIEEPQKLSNTIFDMGINYVVITSVVRDDLYDGGAQHFVNCIQAIRNKNMAKIEILVPDFRGRIKLILNVFNNALPDVFNHNIENVPRMYKKIRPGANYEKSLLLLESFKKKYCNIPTKSGFMLGLGEKDKEIVQVMKDLYSRGVTLLTVGQYLQPSIHHLPVKRYIPITEFENIKKEALSIGFTNAFCGPFVRSSYHASFQSHLPIKKQ
;
A
#
# COMPACT_ATOMS: atom_id res chain seq x y z
N MET A 1 -7.85 -22.59 32.81
CA MET A 1 -6.74 -22.03 31.99
C MET A 1 -7.34 -21.09 30.94
N LYS A 2 -7.35 -19.78 31.16
CA LYS A 2 -7.88 -18.80 30.20
C LYS A 2 -6.89 -18.68 29.02
N ASN A 3 -7.44 -18.80 27.81
CA ASN A 3 -6.71 -18.96 26.55
C ASN A 3 -5.76 -17.78 26.30
N ASN A 4 -4.46 -18.05 26.11
CA ASN A 4 -3.41 -17.06 25.78
C ASN A 4 -3.71 -16.24 24.50
N LYS A 5 -4.61 -16.73 23.63
CA LYS A 5 -5.06 -16.04 22.40
C LYS A 5 -5.93 -14.82 22.69
N ASP A 6 -6.81 -14.90 23.72
CA ASP A 6 -7.68 -13.80 24.10
C ASP A 6 -6.90 -12.66 24.76
N VAL A 7 -5.83 -13.01 25.50
CA VAL A 7 -4.93 -12.05 26.11
C VAL A 7 -4.11 -11.32 25.06
N LEU A 8 -3.62 -12.01 24.02
CA LEU A 8 -2.91 -11.43 22.89
C LEU A 8 -3.81 -10.51 22.05
N LEU A 9 -5.07 -10.90 21.82
CA LEU A 9 -6.04 -10.09 21.09
C LEU A 9 -6.42 -8.83 21.88
N LYS A 10 -6.68 -8.96 23.20
CA LYS A 10 -6.91 -7.81 24.08
C LYS A 10 -5.71 -6.89 24.17
N ASN A 11 -4.49 -7.43 24.21
CA ASN A 11 -3.27 -6.62 24.20
C ASN A 11 -3.01 -5.93 22.86
N LYS A 12 -3.36 -6.56 21.74
CA LYS A 12 -3.37 -5.89 20.40
C LYS A 12 -4.40 -4.75 20.36
N ILE A 13 -5.59 -4.94 20.93
CA ILE A 13 -6.65 -3.93 20.99
C ILE A 13 -6.24 -2.80 21.93
N LEU A 14 -5.72 -3.11 23.12
CA LEU A 14 -5.27 -2.12 24.10
C LEU A 14 -4.04 -1.32 23.63
N LYS A 15 -3.08 -1.96 22.95
CA LYS A 15 -1.96 -1.23 22.31
C LYS A 15 -2.45 -0.33 21.15
N LYS A 16 -3.52 -0.71 20.42
CA LYS A 16 -4.15 0.17 19.42
C LYS A 16 -4.89 1.36 20.05
N ILE A 17 -5.36 1.24 21.31
CA ILE A 17 -6.10 2.30 22.03
C ILE A 17 -5.19 3.35 22.65
N ASN A 18 -3.95 3.00 23.02
CA ASN A 18 -3.01 3.94 23.68
C ASN A 18 -2.31 4.94 22.75
N ILE A 19 -2.73 5.07 21.49
CA ILE A 19 -1.89 5.66 20.44
C ILE A 19 -2.35 7.04 19.98
N VAL A 20 -3.51 7.53 20.41
CA VAL A 20 -3.93 8.89 20.03
C VAL A 20 -4.50 9.64 21.23
N ASN A 21 -3.64 10.12 22.11
CA ASN A 21 -3.98 11.28 22.94
C ASN A 21 -3.95 12.56 22.09
N VAL A 22 -4.83 12.64 21.11
CA VAL A 22 -5.24 13.92 20.54
C VAL A 22 -6.38 14.42 21.42
N LYS A 23 -6.08 15.22 22.43
CA LYS A 23 -7.04 16.18 22.99
C LYS A 23 -7.47 17.13 21.87
N GLN A 24 -8.32 16.67 20.96
CA GLN A 24 -9.12 17.54 20.13
C GLN A 24 -10.52 17.53 20.73
N ASN A 25 -11.06 18.73 20.98
CA ASN A 25 -12.47 18.95 21.24
C ASN A 25 -13.27 18.01 20.36
N ILE A 26 -13.95 17.05 20.97
CA ILE A 26 -14.90 16.16 20.31
C ILE A 26 -16.16 17.02 20.12
N ASP A 27 -16.08 17.97 19.20
CA ASP A 27 -17.27 18.38 18.50
C ASP A 27 -17.80 17.11 17.84
N PHE A 28 -19.01 16.75 18.14
CA PHE A 28 -19.73 15.64 17.53
C PHE A 28 -19.70 15.80 16.01
N ILE A 29 -18.59 15.36 15.39
CA ILE A 29 -18.49 15.33 13.93
C ILE A 29 -19.48 14.27 13.49
N LYS A 30 -20.62 14.73 13.01
CA LYS A 30 -21.69 13.90 12.49
C LYS A 30 -21.07 12.94 11.47
N LYS A 31 -20.90 11.66 11.85
CA LYS A 31 -20.27 10.66 10.98
C LYS A 31 -21.05 10.60 9.67
N LEU A 32 -20.42 10.92 8.56
CA LEU A 32 -21.08 10.87 7.25
C LEU A 32 -21.59 9.45 7.00
N LYS A 33 -22.86 9.32 6.64
CA LYS A 33 -23.43 8.03 6.24
C LYS A 33 -22.74 7.56 4.97
N LYS A 34 -22.27 6.30 4.96
CA LYS A 34 -21.71 5.69 3.76
C LYS A 34 -22.78 5.60 2.68
N PRO A 35 -22.54 6.09 1.47
CA PRO A 35 -23.49 5.97 0.36
C PRO A 35 -23.59 4.52 -0.13
N ASP A 36 -24.62 4.23 -0.91
CA ASP A 36 -24.94 2.88 -1.36
C ASP A 36 -23.86 2.24 -2.25
N TRP A 37 -23.09 3.04 -2.99
CA TRP A 37 -21.98 2.55 -3.81
C TRP A 37 -20.73 2.12 -2.99
N ILE A 38 -20.73 2.38 -1.68
CA ILE A 38 -19.69 1.89 -0.75
C ILE A 38 -20.21 0.66 0.00
N LYS A 39 -20.56 -0.37 -0.75
CA LYS A 39 -20.96 -1.68 -0.20
C LYS A 39 -20.02 -2.76 -0.69
N ILE A 40 -19.47 -3.53 0.24
CA ILE A 40 -18.58 -4.64 -0.06
C ILE A 40 -19.44 -5.88 -0.28
N LYS A 41 -19.21 -6.59 -1.38
CA LYS A 41 -19.81 -7.91 -1.61
C LYS A 41 -19.00 -8.96 -0.85
N ILE A 42 -19.65 -9.72 0.00
CA ILE A 42 -19.01 -10.84 0.70
C ILE A 42 -19.08 -12.07 -0.21
N PRO A 43 -17.96 -12.74 -0.51
CA PRO A 43 -17.97 -13.93 -1.34
C PRO A 43 -18.66 -15.08 -0.62
N ILE A 44 -19.43 -15.88 -1.36
CA ILE A 44 -20.16 -17.04 -0.85
C ILE A 44 -19.15 -18.14 -0.46
N ASN A 45 -18.11 -18.36 -1.27
CA ASN A 45 -17.07 -19.35 -0.98
C ASN A 45 -15.85 -18.64 -0.36
N THR A 46 -15.46 -19.08 0.84
CA THR A 46 -14.34 -18.51 1.61
C THR A 46 -13.13 -19.46 1.72
N SER A 47 -13.16 -20.63 1.07
CA SER A 47 -12.10 -21.64 1.16
C SER A 47 -10.72 -21.09 0.78
N ARG A 48 -10.65 -20.33 -0.33
CA ARG A 48 -9.40 -19.69 -0.80
C ARG A 48 -8.88 -18.66 0.20
N ILE A 49 -9.77 -17.88 0.80
CA ILE A 49 -9.45 -16.90 1.83
C ILE A 49 -8.77 -17.59 3.03
N HIS A 50 -9.33 -18.72 3.49
CA HIS A 50 -8.75 -19.49 4.58
C HIS A 50 -7.39 -20.11 4.21
N GLN A 51 -7.24 -20.63 2.98
CA GLN A 51 -5.96 -21.14 2.49
C GLN A 51 -4.86 -20.08 2.55
N ILE A 52 -5.13 -18.88 2.00
CA ILE A 52 -4.16 -17.77 2.01
C ILE A 52 -3.81 -17.36 3.44
N LYS A 53 -4.81 -17.18 4.30
CA LYS A 53 -4.59 -16.82 5.71
C LYS A 53 -3.76 -17.86 6.47
N ASN A 54 -4.02 -19.14 6.22
CA ASN A 54 -3.26 -20.24 6.83
C ASN A 54 -1.82 -20.26 6.32
N ALA A 55 -1.59 -20.06 5.02
CA ALA A 55 -0.25 -19.98 4.45
C ALA A 55 0.57 -18.82 5.04
N LEU A 56 -0.04 -17.63 5.19
CA LEU A 56 0.59 -16.49 5.84
C LEU A 56 0.98 -16.80 7.29
N ARG A 57 0.07 -17.40 8.07
CA ARG A 57 0.33 -17.72 9.49
C ARG A 57 1.37 -18.82 9.64
N LYS A 58 1.30 -19.88 8.82
CA LYS A 58 2.25 -21.00 8.85
C LYS A 58 3.69 -20.52 8.61
N ASN A 59 3.86 -19.56 7.70
CA ASN A 59 5.16 -19.04 7.32
C ASN A 59 5.55 -17.75 8.08
N ASN A 60 4.76 -17.31 9.06
CA ASN A 60 4.96 -16.07 9.80
C ASN A 60 5.07 -14.83 8.90
N LEU A 61 4.30 -14.81 7.80
CA LEU A 61 4.23 -13.70 6.85
C LEU A 61 3.02 -12.80 7.14
N TYR A 62 3.11 -11.56 6.70
CA TYR A 62 2.07 -10.56 6.88
C TYR A 62 1.50 -10.10 5.53
N SER A 63 0.23 -9.68 5.55
CA SER A 63 -0.43 -9.06 4.40
C SER A 63 -0.95 -7.69 4.79
N VAL A 64 -0.65 -6.67 3.99
CA VAL A 64 -1.24 -5.34 4.18
C VAL A 64 -2.78 -5.39 4.05
N CYS A 65 -3.33 -6.39 3.34
CA CYS A 65 -4.77 -6.57 3.24
C CYS A 65 -5.41 -6.84 4.60
N GLU A 66 -4.73 -7.59 5.48
CA GLU A 66 -5.19 -7.85 6.86
C GLU A 66 -4.81 -6.68 7.79
N GLU A 67 -3.56 -6.25 7.77
CA GLU A 67 -3.05 -5.26 8.71
C GLU A 67 -3.66 -3.86 8.50
N ALA A 68 -3.93 -3.47 7.25
CA ALA A 68 -4.57 -2.20 6.92
C ALA A 68 -6.11 -2.30 6.86
N GLN A 69 -6.72 -3.44 7.23
CA GLN A 69 -8.17 -3.65 7.19
C GLN A 69 -8.77 -3.32 5.81
N CYS A 70 -8.14 -3.83 4.75
CA CYS A 70 -8.52 -3.51 3.38
C CYS A 70 -9.95 -3.98 3.06
N PRO A 71 -10.80 -3.13 2.48
CA PRO A 71 -12.16 -3.52 2.11
C PRO A 71 -12.21 -4.60 1.02
N ASN A 72 -11.16 -4.72 0.22
CA ASN A 72 -11.08 -5.67 -0.91
C ASN A 72 -10.49 -7.04 -0.50
N LEU A 73 -10.15 -7.25 0.78
CA LEU A 73 -9.48 -8.47 1.23
C LEU A 73 -10.20 -9.72 0.74
N SER A 74 -11.51 -9.78 0.94
CA SER A 74 -12.30 -10.96 0.60
C SER A 74 -12.29 -11.24 -0.90
N GLU A 75 -12.39 -10.22 -1.73
CA GLU A 75 -12.35 -10.34 -3.20
C GLU A 75 -10.95 -10.74 -3.66
N CYS A 76 -9.92 -10.02 -3.21
CA CYS A 76 -8.53 -10.29 -3.60
C CYS A 76 -8.09 -11.70 -3.21
N PHE A 77 -8.36 -12.11 -1.96
CA PHE A 77 -7.98 -13.44 -1.49
C PHE A 77 -8.75 -14.55 -2.21
N ASN A 78 -10.03 -14.34 -2.49
CA ASN A 78 -10.82 -15.30 -3.25
C ASN A 78 -10.29 -15.47 -4.68
N ASN A 79 -9.76 -14.40 -5.29
CA ASN A 79 -9.11 -14.41 -6.59
C ASN A 79 -7.64 -14.86 -6.54
N GLY A 80 -7.16 -15.35 -5.39
CA GLY A 80 -5.79 -15.84 -5.24
C GLY A 80 -4.73 -14.73 -5.21
N THR A 81 -5.14 -13.47 -4.95
CA THR A 81 -4.23 -12.32 -4.93
C THR A 81 -4.01 -11.84 -3.50
N ALA A 82 -2.76 -11.69 -3.08
CA ALA A 82 -2.38 -11.11 -1.81
C ALA A 82 -1.27 -10.08 -2.00
N THR A 83 -1.30 -9.00 -1.20
CA THR A 83 -0.20 -8.05 -1.11
C THR A 83 0.58 -8.37 0.16
N PHE A 84 1.79 -8.87 -0.01
CA PHE A 84 2.65 -9.23 1.11
C PHE A 84 3.27 -7.97 1.73
N MET A 85 3.33 -7.94 3.06
CA MET A 85 3.92 -6.85 3.82
C MET A 85 5.13 -7.38 4.57
N ILE A 86 6.31 -6.98 4.11
CA ILE A 86 7.61 -7.38 4.65
C ILE A 86 8.10 -6.46 5.76
N LEU A 87 9.19 -6.85 6.43
CA LEU A 87 9.81 -6.13 7.55
C LEU A 87 8.95 -6.10 8.83
N GLY A 88 8.03 -7.06 8.93
CA GLY A 88 7.16 -7.24 10.11
C GLY A 88 5.93 -6.33 10.11
N PRO A 89 5.10 -6.40 11.17
CA PRO A 89 3.80 -5.72 11.21
C PRO A 89 3.83 -4.34 11.89
N ILE A 90 4.98 -3.84 12.37
CA ILE A 90 5.07 -2.61 13.16
C ILE A 90 5.81 -1.53 12.37
N CYS A 91 5.12 -0.42 12.09
CA CYS A 91 5.66 0.73 11.39
C CYS A 91 6.31 1.72 12.37
N THR A 92 7.44 2.33 12.00
CA THR A 92 8.07 3.40 12.80
C THR A 92 7.32 4.73 12.72
N ARG A 93 6.36 4.89 11.79
CA ARG A 93 5.56 6.11 11.61
C ARG A 93 4.10 5.88 11.98
N ASN A 94 3.47 6.97 12.45
CA ASN A 94 2.06 7.00 12.84
C ASN A 94 1.27 7.92 11.90
N CYS A 95 0.94 7.43 10.70
CA CYS A 95 0.10 8.16 9.78
C CYS A 95 -1.38 8.03 10.20
N PRO A 96 -2.10 9.13 10.48
CA PRO A 96 -3.44 9.06 11.08
C PRO A 96 -4.55 8.54 10.14
N PHE A 97 -4.24 8.21 8.90
CA PHE A 97 -5.15 7.51 7.99
C PHE A 97 -4.94 5.99 7.99
N CYS A 98 -3.81 5.49 8.51
CA CYS A 98 -3.34 4.12 8.33
C CYS A 98 -3.67 3.24 9.52
N ALA A 99 -4.26 2.07 9.27
CA ALA A 99 -4.60 1.09 10.31
C ALA A 99 -3.45 0.16 10.71
N VAL A 100 -2.31 0.20 10.00
CA VAL A 100 -1.13 -0.61 10.34
C VAL A 100 -0.61 -0.23 11.71
N SER A 101 -0.25 -1.22 12.51
CA SER A 101 0.30 -1.00 13.85
C SER A 101 1.62 -0.22 13.79
N HIS A 102 1.87 0.64 14.76
CA HIS A 102 3.09 1.46 14.83
C HIS A 102 3.73 1.40 16.21
N GLY A 103 5.03 1.69 16.24
CA GLY A 103 5.84 1.60 17.46
C GLY A 103 7.28 1.22 17.15
N THR A 104 7.91 0.50 18.07
CA THR A 104 9.25 -0.06 17.88
C THR A 104 9.15 -1.40 17.16
N PRO A 105 9.69 -1.53 15.92
CA PRO A 105 9.66 -2.78 15.18
C PRO A 105 10.55 -3.85 15.82
N ASN A 106 10.23 -5.11 15.54
CA ASN A 106 11.11 -6.23 15.86
C ASN A 106 12.34 -6.24 14.92
N PRO A 107 13.42 -6.97 15.29
CA PRO A 107 14.51 -7.26 14.39
C PRO A 107 14.03 -7.85 13.06
N ILE A 108 14.82 -7.66 12.00
CA ILE A 108 14.52 -8.21 10.67
C ILE A 108 14.57 -9.73 10.72
N ASP A 109 13.55 -10.40 10.19
CA ASP A 109 13.61 -11.85 9.94
C ASP A 109 14.41 -12.09 8.65
N ILE A 110 15.63 -12.61 8.80
CA ILE A 110 16.52 -12.92 7.68
C ILE A 110 16.00 -14.03 6.77
N GLU A 111 15.09 -14.87 7.26
CA GLU A 111 14.45 -15.94 6.50
C GLU A 111 13.18 -15.49 5.75
N GLU A 112 12.66 -14.29 6.04
CA GLU A 112 11.44 -13.78 5.42
C GLU A 112 11.49 -13.82 3.88
N PRO A 113 12.59 -13.45 3.18
CA PRO A 113 12.68 -13.56 1.73
C PRO A 113 12.45 -14.97 1.20
N GLN A 114 13.03 -15.99 1.84
CA GLN A 114 12.87 -17.38 1.42
C GLN A 114 11.47 -17.91 1.73
N LYS A 115 10.92 -17.59 2.90
CA LYS A 115 9.55 -17.92 3.28
C LYS A 115 8.53 -17.32 2.30
N LEU A 116 8.75 -16.05 1.92
CA LEU A 116 7.94 -15.35 0.94
C LEU A 116 7.98 -16.04 -0.43
N SER A 117 9.19 -16.32 -0.93
CA SER A 117 9.39 -16.98 -2.23
C SER A 117 8.72 -18.36 -2.28
N ASN A 118 8.87 -19.16 -1.22
CA ASN A 118 8.22 -20.47 -1.11
C ASN A 118 6.70 -20.35 -1.12
N THR A 119 6.15 -19.40 -0.35
CA THR A 119 4.71 -19.17 -0.29
C THR A 119 4.12 -18.74 -1.64
N ILE A 120 4.82 -17.86 -2.37
CA ILE A 120 4.41 -17.42 -3.72
C ILE A 120 4.37 -18.61 -4.68
N PHE A 121 5.39 -19.48 -4.63
CA PHE A 121 5.48 -20.68 -5.45
C PHE A 121 4.35 -21.67 -5.13
N ASP A 122 4.18 -22.02 -3.86
CA ASP A 122 3.17 -22.99 -3.40
C ASP A 122 1.74 -22.53 -3.68
N MET A 123 1.51 -21.22 -3.76
CA MET A 123 0.22 -20.61 -4.08
C MET A 123 -0.01 -20.43 -5.60
N GLY A 124 0.99 -20.66 -6.44
CA GLY A 124 0.91 -20.45 -7.89
C GLY A 124 0.67 -18.99 -8.28
N ILE A 125 1.28 -18.04 -7.55
CA ILE A 125 1.09 -16.61 -7.80
C ILE A 125 1.97 -16.15 -8.97
N ASN A 126 1.35 -15.63 -10.03
CA ASN A 126 2.04 -15.15 -11.23
C ASN A 126 2.30 -13.63 -11.24
N TYR A 127 1.65 -12.90 -10.34
CA TYR A 127 1.86 -11.46 -10.11
C TYR A 127 1.79 -11.19 -8.63
N VAL A 128 2.87 -10.72 -8.04
CA VAL A 128 2.97 -10.44 -6.62
C VAL A 128 3.21 -8.95 -6.38
N VAL A 129 2.52 -8.40 -5.40
CA VAL A 129 2.81 -7.08 -4.85
C VAL A 129 3.46 -7.24 -3.49
N ILE A 130 4.62 -6.63 -3.31
CA ILE A 130 5.36 -6.60 -2.05
C ILE A 130 5.39 -5.17 -1.54
N THR A 131 4.92 -4.96 -0.34
CA THR A 131 5.03 -3.67 0.35
C THR A 131 5.73 -3.87 1.69
N SER A 132 6.01 -2.78 2.40
CA SER A 132 6.58 -2.84 3.74
C SER A 132 5.94 -1.83 4.68
N VAL A 133 6.15 -2.04 5.97
CA VAL A 133 6.09 -0.96 6.96
C VAL A 133 7.26 0.01 6.74
N VAL A 134 7.14 1.23 7.26
CA VAL A 134 8.30 2.15 7.29
C VAL A 134 9.25 1.71 8.40
N ARG A 135 10.54 1.64 8.06
CA ARG A 135 11.65 1.26 8.95
C ARG A 135 12.68 2.38 8.99
N ASP A 136 12.30 3.52 9.55
CA ASP A 136 13.20 4.67 9.71
C ASP A 136 14.38 4.39 10.65
N ASP A 137 14.27 3.33 11.44
CA ASP A 137 15.31 2.78 12.32
C ASP A 137 16.44 2.08 11.56
N LEU A 138 16.21 1.62 10.33
CA LEU A 138 17.23 0.99 9.50
C LEU A 138 18.00 2.03 8.67
N TYR A 139 19.30 1.78 8.48
CA TYR A 139 20.19 2.68 7.73
C TYR A 139 19.69 2.94 6.30
N ASP A 140 19.22 1.90 5.61
CA ASP A 140 18.70 1.96 4.24
C ASP A 140 17.17 2.01 4.17
N GLY A 141 16.48 2.11 5.32
CA GLY A 141 15.02 2.08 5.41
C GLY A 141 14.39 0.75 4.95
N GLY A 142 15.17 -0.33 4.90
CA GLY A 142 14.75 -1.66 4.49
C GLY A 142 14.90 -1.96 2.99
N ALA A 143 15.60 -1.13 2.23
CA ALA A 143 15.77 -1.33 0.78
C ALA A 143 16.49 -2.63 0.44
N GLN A 144 17.53 -3.02 1.20
CA GLN A 144 18.23 -4.28 1.00
C GLN A 144 17.30 -5.48 1.20
N HIS A 145 16.37 -5.39 2.12
CA HIS A 145 15.41 -6.46 2.36
C HIS A 145 14.42 -6.64 1.19
N PHE A 146 13.98 -5.54 0.55
CA PHE A 146 13.25 -5.63 -0.72
C PHE A 146 14.05 -6.34 -1.80
N VAL A 147 15.33 -6.01 -1.95
CA VAL A 147 16.23 -6.66 -2.92
C VAL A 147 16.36 -8.15 -2.62
N ASN A 148 16.57 -8.53 -1.36
CA ASN A 148 16.65 -9.94 -0.95
C ASN A 148 15.35 -10.70 -1.29
N CYS A 149 14.18 -10.08 -1.08
CA CYS A 149 12.89 -10.67 -1.44
C CYS A 149 12.75 -10.83 -2.97
N ILE A 150 13.14 -9.82 -3.75
CA ILE A 150 13.10 -9.90 -5.23
C ILE A 150 14.01 -11.03 -5.71
N GLN A 151 15.24 -11.13 -5.20
CA GLN A 151 16.19 -12.18 -5.57
C GLN A 151 15.65 -13.57 -5.22
N ALA A 152 15.15 -13.77 -3.99
CA ALA A 152 14.59 -15.04 -3.56
C ALA A 152 13.41 -15.48 -4.44
N ILE A 153 12.55 -14.55 -4.84
CA ILE A 153 11.43 -14.83 -5.72
C ILE A 153 11.95 -15.17 -7.14
N ARG A 154 12.86 -14.38 -7.70
CA ARG A 154 13.43 -14.62 -9.04
C ARG A 154 14.13 -15.98 -9.16
N ASN A 155 14.76 -16.44 -8.08
CA ASN A 155 15.45 -17.74 -8.06
C ASN A 155 14.50 -18.95 -8.13
N LYS A 156 13.24 -18.79 -7.75
CA LYS A 156 12.28 -19.89 -7.66
C LYS A 156 11.03 -19.71 -8.51
N ASN A 157 10.69 -18.48 -8.86
CA ASN A 157 9.41 -18.14 -9.47
C ASN A 157 9.59 -17.30 -10.75
N MET A 158 8.64 -17.46 -11.67
CA MET A 158 8.50 -16.61 -12.85
C MET A 158 7.51 -15.45 -12.64
N ALA A 159 7.06 -15.23 -11.40
CA ALA A 159 6.09 -14.20 -11.07
C ALA A 159 6.60 -12.79 -11.41
N LYS A 160 5.71 -11.94 -11.91
CA LYS A 160 5.94 -10.51 -12.00
C LYS A 160 5.91 -9.89 -10.62
N ILE A 161 6.85 -8.99 -10.35
CA ILE A 161 7.06 -8.38 -9.02
C ILE A 161 6.80 -6.88 -9.09
N GLU A 162 5.76 -6.42 -8.45
CA GLU A 162 5.56 -5.00 -8.13
C GLU A 162 6.00 -4.76 -6.69
N ILE A 163 6.79 -3.70 -6.46
CA ILE A 163 7.11 -3.27 -5.10
C ILE A 163 6.44 -1.93 -4.81
N LEU A 164 5.77 -1.83 -3.66
CA LEU A 164 5.22 -0.59 -3.13
C LEU A 164 6.08 -0.15 -1.95
N VAL A 165 6.97 0.79 -2.21
CA VAL A 165 8.03 1.19 -1.27
C VAL A 165 7.65 2.42 -0.44
N PRO A 166 8.25 2.60 0.78
CA PRO A 166 8.19 3.83 1.54
C PRO A 166 9.05 4.93 0.88
N ASP A 167 9.05 6.15 1.44
CA ASP A 167 9.87 7.28 0.95
C ASP A 167 11.34 7.20 1.38
N PHE A 168 11.73 6.19 2.16
CA PHE A 168 13.08 5.95 2.67
C PHE A 168 13.72 7.19 3.31
N ARG A 169 12.93 8.13 3.83
CA ARG A 169 13.37 9.44 4.35
C ARG A 169 14.21 10.26 3.36
N GLY A 170 14.05 10.03 2.06
CA GLY A 170 14.78 10.74 1.02
C GLY A 170 16.23 10.30 0.81
N ARG A 171 16.62 9.10 1.27
CA ARG A 171 17.96 8.52 1.05
C ARG A 171 18.15 7.97 -0.37
N ILE A 172 17.74 8.74 -1.38
CA ILE A 172 17.53 8.29 -2.77
C ILE A 172 18.79 7.66 -3.37
N LYS A 173 19.96 8.31 -3.25
CA LYS A 173 21.22 7.77 -3.82
C LYS A 173 21.55 6.39 -3.26
N LEU A 174 21.45 6.22 -1.94
CA LEU A 174 21.68 4.94 -1.28
C LEU A 174 20.73 3.87 -1.81
N ILE A 175 19.43 4.16 -1.84
CA ILE A 175 18.40 3.25 -2.26
C ILE A 175 18.58 2.79 -3.71
N LEU A 176 18.85 3.73 -4.62
CA LEU A 176 19.10 3.40 -6.03
C LEU A 176 20.36 2.53 -6.22
N ASN A 177 21.36 2.67 -5.36
CA ASN A 177 22.53 1.79 -5.41
C ASN A 177 22.20 0.38 -4.93
N VAL A 178 21.38 0.26 -3.87
CA VAL A 178 20.92 -1.03 -3.36
C VAL A 178 20.09 -1.77 -4.41
N PHE A 179 19.16 -1.08 -5.09
CA PHE A 179 18.32 -1.68 -6.13
C PHE A 179 19.07 -2.09 -7.41
N ASN A 180 20.34 -1.70 -7.61
CA ASN A 180 21.15 -2.25 -8.71
C ASN A 180 21.28 -3.80 -8.64
N ASN A 181 21.17 -4.38 -7.46
CA ASN A 181 21.35 -5.82 -7.24
C ASN A 181 20.14 -6.66 -7.63
N ALA A 182 18.91 -6.07 -7.61
CA ALA A 182 17.69 -6.71 -8.12
C ALA A 182 16.60 -5.66 -8.36
N LEU A 183 15.98 -5.74 -9.53
CA LEU A 183 14.95 -4.79 -9.96
C LEU A 183 13.56 -5.43 -9.99
N PRO A 184 12.52 -4.69 -9.59
CA PRO A 184 11.12 -5.12 -9.78
C PRO A 184 10.68 -4.97 -11.24
N ASP A 185 9.52 -5.55 -11.57
CA ASP A 185 8.84 -5.28 -12.85
C ASP A 185 8.05 -3.96 -12.82
N VAL A 186 7.59 -3.51 -11.62
CA VAL A 186 6.93 -2.22 -11.40
C VAL A 186 7.44 -1.61 -10.09
N PHE A 187 7.83 -0.35 -10.14
CA PHE A 187 8.22 0.42 -8.96
C PHE A 187 7.09 1.38 -8.56
N ASN A 188 6.54 1.18 -7.38
CA ASN A 188 5.40 1.93 -6.87
C ASN A 188 5.77 2.68 -5.57
N HIS A 189 5.42 3.96 -5.49
CA HIS A 189 5.45 4.74 -4.26
C HIS A 189 4.24 5.66 -4.23
N ASN A 190 3.37 5.50 -3.23
CA ASN A 190 2.19 6.33 -3.11
C ASN A 190 2.53 7.75 -2.63
N ILE A 191 1.95 8.76 -3.31
CA ILE A 191 1.99 10.14 -2.85
C ILE A 191 0.97 10.41 -1.73
N GLU A 192 -0.07 9.60 -1.63
CA GLU A 192 -1.15 9.53 -0.65
C GLU A 192 -2.13 10.68 -0.69
N ASN A 193 -1.72 11.94 -0.78
CA ASN A 193 -2.62 13.09 -0.84
C ASN A 193 -1.94 14.37 -1.37
N VAL A 194 -2.68 15.49 -1.43
CA VAL A 194 -2.21 16.78 -1.94
C VAL A 194 -1.20 17.46 -1.00
N PRO A 195 -0.27 18.31 -1.51
CA PRO A 195 0.81 18.91 -0.72
C PRO A 195 0.33 19.66 0.53
N ARG A 196 -0.75 20.45 0.42
CA ARG A 196 -1.32 21.24 1.52
C ARG A 196 -1.67 20.38 2.74
N MET A 197 -2.06 19.12 2.52
CA MET A 197 -2.52 18.22 3.57
C MET A 197 -1.43 17.29 4.11
N TYR A 198 -0.23 17.32 3.54
CA TYR A 198 0.83 16.37 3.84
C TYR A 198 1.19 16.29 5.33
N LYS A 199 1.40 17.46 5.99
CA LYS A 199 1.73 17.50 7.42
C LYS A 199 0.67 16.83 8.29
N LYS A 200 -0.61 16.92 7.90
CA LYS A 200 -1.73 16.34 8.65
C LYS A 200 -1.93 14.86 8.34
N ILE A 201 -1.76 14.46 7.09
CA ILE A 201 -2.10 13.10 6.62
C ILE A 201 -0.89 12.18 6.73
N ARG A 202 0.30 12.69 6.43
CA ARG A 202 1.54 11.92 6.35
C ARG A 202 2.67 12.58 7.13
N PRO A 203 2.52 12.72 8.46
CA PRO A 203 3.54 13.34 9.31
C PRO A 203 4.87 12.56 9.18
N GLY A 204 5.98 13.28 9.05
CA GLY A 204 7.30 12.68 8.83
C GLY A 204 7.64 12.34 7.38
N ALA A 205 6.71 12.51 6.42
CA ALA A 205 6.99 12.44 4.99
C ALA A 205 7.06 13.83 4.35
N ASN A 206 7.65 13.90 3.16
CA ASN A 206 7.78 15.13 2.39
C ASN A 206 7.31 14.88 0.94
N TYR A 207 6.43 15.74 0.43
CA TYR A 207 5.82 15.61 -0.89
C TYR A 207 6.87 15.63 -2.00
N GLU A 208 7.75 16.62 -2.01
CA GLU A 208 8.79 16.76 -3.02
C GLU A 208 9.81 15.61 -2.99
N LYS A 209 10.18 15.12 -1.80
CA LYS A 209 11.05 13.94 -1.67
C LYS A 209 10.40 12.67 -2.21
N SER A 210 9.07 12.52 -2.05
CA SER A 210 8.31 11.42 -2.64
C SER A 210 8.29 11.48 -4.16
N LEU A 211 8.08 12.67 -4.74
CA LEU A 211 8.19 12.90 -6.18
C LEU A 211 9.60 12.63 -6.70
N LEU A 212 10.61 13.13 -5.98
CA LEU A 212 12.02 12.97 -6.36
C LEU A 212 12.45 11.49 -6.33
N LEU A 213 11.91 10.69 -5.42
CA LEU A 213 12.16 9.23 -5.39
C LEU A 213 11.68 8.57 -6.68
N LEU A 214 10.44 8.85 -7.10
CA LEU A 214 9.86 8.31 -8.33
C LEU A 214 10.64 8.76 -9.57
N GLU A 215 10.93 10.05 -9.66
CA GLU A 215 11.72 10.64 -10.74
C GLU A 215 13.11 10.01 -10.85
N SER A 216 13.81 9.93 -9.73
CA SER A 216 15.19 9.42 -9.69
C SER A 216 15.23 7.94 -10.07
N PHE A 217 14.23 7.15 -9.63
CA PHE A 217 14.11 5.76 -10.04
C PHE A 217 13.84 5.65 -11.55
N LYS A 218 12.88 6.42 -12.06
CA LYS A 218 12.54 6.41 -13.49
C LYS A 218 13.69 6.86 -14.39
N LYS A 219 14.45 7.89 -13.99
CA LYS A 219 15.64 8.34 -14.71
C LYS A 219 16.73 7.26 -14.80
N LYS A 220 16.93 6.52 -13.70
CA LYS A 220 17.96 5.48 -13.64
C LYS A 220 17.53 4.19 -14.35
N TYR A 221 16.26 3.83 -14.25
CA TYR A 221 15.70 2.57 -14.79
C TYR A 221 14.54 2.87 -15.73
N CYS A 222 14.85 3.50 -16.87
CA CYS A 222 13.87 4.06 -17.81
C CYS A 222 12.85 3.03 -18.36
N ASN A 223 13.23 1.76 -18.44
CA ASN A 223 12.38 0.68 -18.97
C ASN A 223 11.38 0.13 -17.93
N ILE A 224 11.54 0.45 -16.64
CA ILE A 224 10.64 -0.01 -15.59
C ILE A 224 9.51 1.01 -15.42
N PRO A 225 8.24 0.61 -15.54
CA PRO A 225 7.13 1.50 -15.25
C PRO A 225 7.13 1.91 -13.78
N THR A 226 6.84 3.19 -13.56
CA THR A 226 6.65 3.76 -12.23
C THR A 226 5.17 4.01 -12.00
N LYS A 227 4.76 3.76 -10.76
CA LYS A 227 3.37 3.85 -10.33
C LYS A 227 3.26 4.69 -9.07
N SER A 228 2.15 5.41 -8.95
CA SER A 228 1.79 6.11 -7.72
C SER A 228 0.29 6.09 -7.50
N GLY A 229 -0.11 6.40 -6.27
CA GLY A 229 -1.52 6.51 -5.91
C GLY A 229 -1.75 7.51 -4.81
N PHE A 230 -3.01 7.98 -4.74
CA PHE A 230 -3.47 8.83 -3.66
C PHE A 230 -4.94 8.58 -3.35
N MET A 231 -5.36 9.04 -2.18
CA MET A 231 -6.72 8.87 -1.68
C MET A 231 -7.47 10.18 -1.72
N LEU A 232 -8.78 10.10 -1.99
CA LEU A 232 -9.71 11.22 -1.98
C LEU A 232 -10.71 11.11 -0.81
N GLY A 233 -11.23 12.25 -0.40
CA GLY A 233 -12.25 12.34 0.65
C GLY A 233 -11.74 12.83 1.98
N LEU A 234 -10.51 13.36 2.04
CA LEU A 234 -9.91 13.95 3.24
C LEU A 234 -9.98 15.50 3.26
N GLY A 235 -10.47 16.14 2.16
CA GLY A 235 -10.68 17.59 2.04
C GLY A 235 -9.77 18.27 1.01
N GLU A 236 -9.26 17.51 0.06
CA GLU A 236 -8.59 17.99 -1.15
C GLU A 236 -9.58 18.71 -2.08
N LYS A 237 -9.08 19.67 -2.83
CA LYS A 237 -9.83 20.43 -3.84
C LYS A 237 -9.54 19.89 -5.24
N ASP A 238 -10.49 20.01 -6.17
CA ASP A 238 -10.37 19.48 -7.53
C ASP A 238 -9.11 19.99 -8.26
N LYS A 239 -8.79 21.28 -8.13
CA LYS A 239 -7.56 21.88 -8.71
C LYS A 239 -6.28 21.24 -8.13
N GLU A 240 -6.30 20.89 -6.82
CA GLU A 240 -5.17 20.24 -6.17
C GLU A 240 -4.99 18.80 -6.67
N ILE A 241 -6.10 18.08 -6.94
CA ILE A 241 -6.10 16.72 -7.49
C ILE A 241 -5.45 16.73 -8.88
N VAL A 242 -5.87 17.63 -9.75
CA VAL A 242 -5.30 17.79 -11.10
C VAL A 242 -3.82 18.15 -11.01
N GLN A 243 -3.44 19.05 -10.09
CA GLN A 243 -2.01 19.41 -9.92
C GLN A 243 -1.17 18.23 -9.48
N VAL A 244 -1.63 17.40 -8.53
CA VAL A 244 -0.92 16.16 -8.13
C VAL A 244 -0.72 15.20 -9.31
N MET A 245 -1.74 15.04 -10.17
CA MET A 245 -1.60 14.22 -11.37
C MET A 245 -0.53 14.77 -12.31
N LYS A 246 -0.52 16.08 -12.55
CA LYS A 246 0.51 16.76 -13.37
C LYS A 246 1.91 16.62 -12.77
N ASP A 247 2.03 16.81 -11.45
CA ASP A 247 3.30 16.66 -10.74
C ASP A 247 3.85 15.23 -10.89
N LEU A 248 3.00 14.20 -10.69
CA LEU A 248 3.38 12.80 -10.86
C LEU A 248 3.81 12.49 -12.30
N TYR A 249 3.02 12.92 -13.29
CA TYR A 249 3.32 12.68 -14.69
C TYR A 249 4.63 13.35 -15.12
N SER A 250 4.87 14.59 -14.72
CA SER A 250 6.11 15.33 -15.02
C SER A 250 7.36 14.67 -14.42
N ARG A 251 7.20 13.85 -13.37
CA ARG A 251 8.26 13.04 -12.74
C ARG A 251 8.38 11.63 -13.32
N GLY A 252 7.70 11.34 -14.45
CA GLY A 252 7.79 10.08 -15.17
C GLY A 252 6.93 8.95 -14.63
N VAL A 253 5.94 9.25 -13.79
CA VAL A 253 4.96 8.26 -13.35
C VAL A 253 3.99 7.97 -14.48
N THR A 254 3.86 6.69 -14.86
CA THR A 254 3.03 6.25 -15.99
C THR A 254 1.75 5.53 -15.56
N LEU A 255 1.71 4.99 -14.35
CA LEU A 255 0.57 4.24 -13.81
C LEU A 255 0.00 4.97 -12.59
N LEU A 256 -1.32 5.22 -12.59
CA LEU A 256 -1.99 5.96 -11.54
C LEU A 256 -3.10 5.16 -10.88
N THR A 257 -3.21 5.26 -9.55
CA THR A 257 -4.37 4.75 -8.78
C THR A 257 -4.96 5.84 -7.92
N VAL A 258 -6.30 6.00 -7.99
CA VAL A 258 -7.03 6.98 -7.17
C VAL A 258 -8.20 6.28 -6.47
N GLY A 259 -8.17 6.25 -5.15
CA GLY A 259 -9.18 5.56 -4.34
C GLY A 259 -9.89 6.45 -3.33
N GLN A 260 -11.05 6.01 -2.82
CA GLN A 260 -11.71 6.68 -1.70
C GLN A 260 -11.01 6.34 -0.39
N TYR A 261 -10.70 7.35 0.41
CA TYR A 261 -10.33 7.13 1.80
C TYR A 261 -11.54 6.57 2.58
N LEU A 262 -11.33 5.45 3.25
CA LEU A 262 -12.30 4.85 4.15
C LEU A 262 -11.70 4.82 5.55
N GLN A 263 -12.36 5.49 6.49
CA GLN A 263 -11.90 5.60 7.88
C GLN A 263 -11.86 4.22 8.55
N PRO A 264 -10.68 3.74 8.99
CA PRO A 264 -10.57 2.41 9.59
C PRO A 264 -11.24 2.30 10.96
N SER A 265 -11.14 3.34 11.80
CA SER A 265 -11.80 3.42 13.10
C SER A 265 -12.07 4.89 13.49
N ILE A 266 -12.78 5.10 14.58
CA ILE A 266 -13.08 6.46 15.12
C ILE A 266 -11.82 7.24 15.51
N HIS A 267 -10.70 6.58 15.70
CA HIS A 267 -9.42 7.20 16.07
C HIS A 267 -8.60 7.68 14.86
N HIS A 268 -9.04 7.35 13.64
CA HIS A 268 -8.40 7.78 12.40
C HIS A 268 -9.06 9.05 11.86
N LEU A 269 -8.41 9.69 10.87
CA LEU A 269 -8.95 10.88 10.23
C LEU A 269 -10.38 10.65 9.74
N PRO A 270 -11.33 11.56 10.01
CA PRO A 270 -12.70 11.41 9.54
C PRO A 270 -12.77 11.63 8.03
N VAL A 271 -13.64 10.86 7.36
CA VAL A 271 -14.00 11.12 5.96
C VAL A 271 -14.69 12.48 5.88
N LYS A 272 -14.23 13.35 5.00
CA LYS A 272 -14.81 14.67 4.74
C LYS A 272 -15.84 14.65 3.61
N ARG A 273 -15.64 13.77 2.63
CA ARG A 273 -16.54 13.60 1.47
C ARG A 273 -16.43 12.17 0.92
N TYR A 274 -17.55 11.61 0.50
CA TYR A 274 -17.58 10.44 -0.35
C TYR A 274 -17.69 10.88 -1.81
N ILE A 275 -16.73 10.47 -2.62
CA ILE A 275 -16.60 10.86 -4.03
C ILE A 275 -17.59 10.04 -4.87
N PRO A 276 -18.47 10.66 -5.67
CA PRO A 276 -19.34 9.97 -6.59
C PRO A 276 -18.57 9.15 -7.64
N ILE A 277 -19.16 8.08 -8.14
CA ILE A 277 -18.55 7.23 -9.18
C ILE A 277 -18.22 8.04 -10.43
N THR A 278 -19.13 8.92 -10.85
CA THR A 278 -18.95 9.81 -12.00
C THR A 278 -17.75 10.74 -11.88
N GLU A 279 -17.43 11.19 -10.67
CA GLU A 279 -16.24 12.01 -10.42
C GLU A 279 -14.94 11.17 -10.56
N PHE A 280 -14.92 9.92 -10.10
CA PHE A 280 -13.81 9.01 -10.35
C PHE A 280 -13.59 8.75 -11.85
N GLU A 281 -14.69 8.65 -12.62
CA GLU A 281 -14.62 8.51 -14.08
C GLU A 281 -14.03 9.76 -14.74
N ASN A 282 -14.39 10.95 -14.26
CA ASN A 282 -13.84 12.21 -14.75
C ASN A 282 -12.34 12.33 -14.41
N ILE A 283 -11.93 11.96 -13.18
CA ILE A 283 -10.53 11.94 -12.78
C ILE A 283 -9.73 10.96 -13.65
N LYS A 284 -10.30 9.80 -13.98
CA LYS A 284 -9.67 8.83 -14.89
C LYS A 284 -9.46 9.42 -16.28
N LYS A 285 -10.47 10.07 -16.84
CA LYS A 285 -10.38 10.74 -18.16
C LYS A 285 -9.32 11.83 -18.16
N GLU A 286 -9.31 12.65 -17.12
CA GLU A 286 -8.29 13.71 -16.94
C GLU A 286 -6.88 13.14 -16.82
N ALA A 287 -6.68 12.06 -16.04
CA ALA A 287 -5.38 11.40 -15.93
C ALA A 287 -4.88 10.88 -17.28
N LEU A 288 -5.76 10.24 -18.07
CA LEU A 288 -5.42 9.77 -19.41
C LEU A 288 -5.11 10.92 -20.37
N SER A 289 -5.83 12.06 -20.27
CA SER A 289 -5.56 13.26 -21.07
C SER A 289 -4.22 13.93 -20.73
N ILE A 290 -3.78 13.86 -19.46
CA ILE A 290 -2.46 14.31 -19.01
C ILE A 290 -1.34 13.44 -19.61
N GLY A 291 -1.63 12.17 -19.93
CA GLY A 291 -0.67 11.26 -20.60
C GLY A 291 -0.35 9.99 -19.81
N PHE A 292 -1.00 9.71 -18.67
CA PHE A 292 -0.79 8.42 -17.99
C PHE A 292 -1.13 7.26 -18.92
N THR A 293 -0.27 6.25 -18.94
CA THR A 293 -0.49 5.04 -19.73
C THR A 293 -1.71 4.27 -19.24
N ASN A 294 -1.93 4.30 -17.91
CA ASN A 294 -3.10 3.69 -17.30
C ASN A 294 -3.49 4.42 -16.01
N ALA A 295 -4.78 4.55 -15.77
CA ALA A 295 -5.35 5.17 -14.58
C ALA A 295 -6.53 4.32 -14.06
N PHE A 296 -6.41 3.86 -12.82
CA PHE A 296 -7.47 3.17 -12.11
C PHE A 296 -8.03 4.09 -11.04
N CYS A 297 -9.30 4.49 -11.20
CA CYS A 297 -9.99 5.42 -10.30
C CYS A 297 -11.31 4.79 -9.86
N GLY A 298 -11.58 4.80 -8.56
CA GLY A 298 -12.84 4.25 -8.05
C GLY A 298 -12.84 4.09 -6.53
N PRO A 299 -14.02 3.94 -5.91
CA PRO A 299 -14.16 3.97 -4.45
C PRO A 299 -13.37 2.86 -3.73
N PHE A 300 -13.22 1.71 -4.36
CA PHE A 300 -12.48 0.57 -3.80
C PHE A 300 -11.07 0.41 -4.36
N VAL A 301 -10.64 1.26 -5.30
CA VAL A 301 -9.29 1.20 -5.84
C VAL A 301 -8.26 1.40 -4.74
N ARG A 302 -7.24 0.57 -4.77
CA ARG A 302 -6.02 0.63 -3.94
C ARG A 302 -4.83 0.36 -4.83
N SER A 303 -3.64 0.71 -4.38
CA SER A 303 -2.42 0.57 -5.19
C SER A 303 -2.19 -0.86 -5.72
N SER A 304 -2.59 -1.86 -4.95
CA SER A 304 -2.45 -3.28 -5.35
C SER A 304 -3.75 -3.96 -5.78
N TYR A 305 -4.87 -3.23 -5.85
CA TYR A 305 -6.15 -3.79 -6.27
C TYR A 305 -6.13 -4.10 -7.76
N HIS A 306 -6.25 -5.39 -8.13
CA HIS A 306 -6.08 -5.88 -9.51
C HIS A 306 -4.75 -5.41 -10.16
N ALA A 307 -3.65 -5.42 -9.41
CA ALA A 307 -2.37 -4.86 -9.85
C ALA A 307 -1.84 -5.46 -11.16
N SER A 308 -2.08 -6.74 -11.42
CA SER A 308 -1.74 -7.41 -12.69
C SER A 308 -2.39 -6.76 -13.92
N PHE A 309 -3.66 -6.35 -13.80
CA PHE A 309 -4.35 -5.62 -14.87
C PHE A 309 -3.90 -4.17 -14.97
N GLN A 310 -3.50 -3.57 -13.84
CA GLN A 310 -3.04 -2.18 -13.82
C GLN A 310 -1.71 -2.00 -14.57
N SER A 311 -0.83 -3.01 -14.52
CA SER A 311 0.51 -2.92 -15.08
C SER A 311 0.58 -3.15 -16.59
N HIS A 312 -0.44 -3.80 -17.19
CA HIS A 312 -0.41 -4.31 -18.58
C HIS A 312 0.81 -5.18 -18.91
N LEU A 313 1.52 -5.69 -17.91
CA LEU A 313 2.64 -6.59 -18.14
C LEU A 313 2.14 -7.98 -18.54
N PRO A 314 2.76 -8.64 -19.54
CA PRO A 314 2.40 -10.00 -19.93
C PRO A 314 2.66 -10.95 -18.75
N ILE A 315 1.63 -11.70 -18.35
CA ILE A 315 1.70 -12.73 -17.32
C ILE A 315 1.91 -14.06 -18.00
N LYS A 316 3.02 -14.74 -17.72
CA LYS A 316 3.23 -16.12 -18.15
C LYS A 316 2.32 -17.01 -17.29
N LYS A 317 1.44 -17.80 -17.94
CA LYS A 317 0.74 -18.88 -17.25
C LYS A 317 1.77 -19.96 -16.92
N GLN A 318 1.80 -20.41 -15.69
CA GLN A 318 2.53 -21.60 -15.25
C GLN A 318 1.81 -22.86 -15.70
#